data_a0260a587be1c40c3001cd36cd74b477
#
_entry.id   a0260a587be1c40c3001cd36cd74b477
#
_cell.length_a   1.000
_cell.length_b   1.000
_cell.length_c   1.000
_cell.angle_alpha   90.00
_cell.angle_beta   90.00
_cell.angle_gamma   90.00
#
_symmetry.space_group_name_H-M   'P 1'
#
loop_
_entity.id
_entity.type
_entity.pdbx_description
1 polymer ?
#
loop_
_entity_poly.entity_id
_entity_poly.type
_entity_poly.pdbx_seq_one_letter_code
_entity_poly.pdbx_strand_id
1 'polypeptide(L)'
;VERKPRRIKINSLRVNDINLEDDIKTVTITVDCSKGTYIRTLCQDIGEKLGCGACMMELIRTRVGDFLIDDTLTLNQIAAYMIKGEMEEHIISIDSMFPSYTRLTVDEAYNKLLYNGNKLPLEAVVNEDCEFLDMEKFRIYDSGNTFVGIYQYIAGQFVLEKMFYEG
;
A
#
# COMPACT_ATOMS: atom_id res chain seq x y z
N VAL A 1 -7.10 30.57 1.30
CA VAL A 1 -7.82 29.34 1.68
C VAL A 1 -7.30 28.87 3.02
N GLU A 2 -8.12 28.98 4.03
CA GLU A 2 -7.78 28.53 5.39
C GLU A 2 -7.63 27.00 5.40
N ARG A 3 -6.43 26.49 5.70
CA ARG A 3 -6.15 25.06 5.77
C ARG A 3 -6.40 24.59 7.20
N LYS A 4 -7.41 23.76 7.39
CA LYS A 4 -7.68 23.14 8.70
C LYS A 4 -6.46 22.31 9.12
N PRO A 5 -5.97 22.47 10.36
CA PRO A 5 -4.87 21.66 10.87
C PRO A 5 -5.27 20.17 10.90
N ARG A 6 -4.35 19.31 10.49
CA ARG A 6 -4.52 17.86 10.56
C ARG A 6 -3.61 17.27 11.62
N ARG A 7 -4.13 16.35 12.41
CA ARG A 7 -3.29 15.55 13.29
C ARG A 7 -2.40 14.66 12.43
N ILE A 8 -1.11 14.76 12.67
CA ILE A 8 -0.09 13.87 12.11
C ILE A 8 0.65 13.19 13.26
N LYS A 9 1.33 12.09 12.96
CA LYS A 9 2.18 11.39 13.93
C LYS A 9 3.57 11.26 13.36
N ILE A 10 4.57 11.71 14.09
CA ILE A 10 5.98 11.39 13.84
C ILE A 10 6.30 10.18 14.70
N ASN A 11 6.54 9.04 14.08
CA ASN A 11 6.88 7.79 14.79
C ASN A 11 8.32 7.81 15.26
N SER A 12 9.23 8.29 14.40
CA SER A 12 10.63 8.50 14.75
C SER A 12 11.24 9.64 13.92
N LEU A 13 12.25 10.30 14.49
CA LEU A 13 13.09 11.27 13.83
C LEU A 13 14.52 11.02 14.26
N ARG A 14 15.43 10.80 13.30
CA ARG A 14 16.83 10.60 13.52
C ARG A 14 17.64 11.64 12.74
N VAL A 15 18.59 12.28 13.41
CA VAL A 15 19.58 13.13 12.77
C VAL A 15 20.69 12.22 12.26
N ASN A 16 20.97 12.26 10.97
CA ASN A 16 21.99 11.45 10.32
C ASN A 16 23.32 12.21 10.18
N ASP A 17 23.20 13.52 9.85
CA ASP A 17 24.37 14.36 9.62
C ASP A 17 24.05 15.82 9.95
N ILE A 18 25.05 16.57 10.37
CA ILE A 18 24.98 18.01 10.65
C ILE A 18 26.22 18.66 10.05
N ASN A 19 26.01 19.54 9.07
CA ASN A 19 27.06 20.35 8.49
C ASN A 19 26.84 21.83 8.80
N LEU A 20 27.69 22.39 9.64
CA LEU A 20 27.66 23.79 10.05
C LEU A 20 28.89 24.57 9.54
N GLU A 21 29.80 23.93 8.81
CA GLU A 21 31.07 24.53 8.33
C GLU A 21 30.86 25.28 7.01
N ASP A 22 29.99 24.77 6.14
CA ASP A 22 29.72 25.39 4.84
C ASP A 22 28.89 26.68 4.96
N ASP A 23 28.89 27.49 3.91
CA ASP A 23 28.09 28.72 3.81
C ASP A 23 26.59 28.42 4.04
N ILE A 24 26.11 27.30 3.46
CA ILE A 24 24.74 26.80 3.70
C ILE A 24 24.80 25.71 4.76
N LYS A 25 24.25 26.03 5.94
CA LYS A 25 24.15 25.08 7.05
C LYS A 25 23.10 24.03 6.74
N THR A 26 23.44 22.75 6.82
CA THR A 26 22.52 21.65 6.51
C THR A 26 22.43 20.63 7.63
N VAL A 27 21.26 20.04 7.76
CA VAL A 27 20.98 18.91 8.65
C VAL A 27 20.26 17.84 7.85
N THR A 28 20.80 16.65 7.81
CA THR A 28 20.15 15.48 7.19
C THR A 28 19.41 14.68 8.26
N ILE A 29 18.13 14.49 8.07
CA ILE A 29 17.27 13.74 8.99
C ILE A 29 16.55 12.60 8.27
N THR A 30 16.37 11.50 8.97
CA THR A 30 15.43 10.44 8.56
C THR A 30 14.18 10.54 9.43
N VAL A 31 13.00 10.57 8.79
CA VAL A 31 11.71 10.71 9.47
C VAL A 31 10.79 9.57 9.09
N ASP A 32 10.26 8.86 10.10
CA ASP A 32 9.13 7.95 9.94
C ASP A 32 7.88 8.65 10.45
N CYS A 33 6.87 8.82 9.59
CA CYS A 33 5.70 9.61 9.89
C CYS A 33 4.43 9.05 9.25
N SER A 34 3.29 9.44 9.81
CA SER A 34 1.98 9.07 9.30
C SER A 34 1.67 9.71 7.94
N LYS A 35 0.75 9.10 7.20
CA LYS A 35 0.16 9.67 5.98
C LYS A 35 -0.33 11.11 6.22
N GLY A 36 -0.06 11.98 5.26
CA GLY A 36 -0.49 13.38 5.29
C GLY A 36 0.48 14.33 5.99
N THR A 37 1.65 13.85 6.44
CA THR A 37 2.71 14.70 6.96
C THR A 37 3.40 15.45 5.82
N TYR A 38 3.44 16.78 5.91
CA TYR A 38 4.16 17.64 4.97
C TYR A 38 5.57 17.89 5.51
N ILE A 39 6.57 17.26 4.90
CA ILE A 39 7.98 17.37 5.36
C ILE A 39 8.50 18.81 5.30
N ARG A 40 8.06 19.62 4.32
CA ARG A 40 8.38 21.06 4.28
C ARG A 40 7.92 21.81 5.53
N THR A 41 6.70 21.54 5.99
CA THR A 41 6.17 22.13 7.23
C THR A 41 6.95 21.63 8.45
N LEU A 42 7.29 20.34 8.49
CA LEU A 42 8.10 19.78 9.57
C LEU A 42 9.48 20.47 9.66
N CYS A 43 10.16 20.72 8.53
CA CYS A 43 11.42 21.44 8.52
C CYS A 43 11.26 22.87 9.04
N GLN A 44 10.21 23.57 8.62
CA GLN A 44 9.89 24.91 9.10
C GLN A 44 9.65 24.90 10.61
N ASP A 45 8.81 24.00 11.12
CA ASP A 45 8.49 23.88 12.55
C ASP A 45 9.73 23.58 13.40
N ILE A 46 10.66 22.75 12.89
CA ILE A 46 11.95 22.47 13.54
C ILE A 46 12.78 23.74 13.63
N GLY A 47 12.91 24.46 12.51
CA GLY A 47 13.68 25.71 12.45
C GLY A 47 13.13 26.80 13.35
N GLU A 48 11.81 26.93 13.43
CA GLU A 48 11.14 27.86 14.35
C GLU A 48 11.42 27.51 15.81
N LYS A 49 11.33 26.23 16.18
CA LYS A 49 11.64 25.76 17.56
C LYS A 49 13.10 25.96 17.94
N LEU A 50 14.01 25.86 16.99
CA LEU A 50 15.44 26.13 17.21
C LEU A 50 15.79 27.63 17.17
N GLY A 51 14.85 28.49 16.75
CA GLY A 51 15.04 29.94 16.66
C GLY A 51 15.93 30.41 15.49
N CYS A 52 16.25 29.54 14.53
CA CYS A 52 17.11 29.85 13.39
C CYS A 52 16.36 29.84 12.03
N GLY A 53 15.11 29.40 12.00
CA GLY A 53 14.39 29.09 10.76
C GLY A 53 15.00 27.89 10.03
N ALA A 54 14.24 27.21 9.21
CA ALA A 54 14.75 26.18 8.32
C ALA A 54 13.81 25.98 7.12
N CYS A 55 14.35 25.45 6.02
CA CYS A 55 13.58 25.02 4.86
C CYS A 55 14.06 23.67 4.37
N MET A 56 13.16 22.93 3.70
CA MET A 56 13.51 21.68 3.07
C MET A 56 14.33 21.95 1.80
N MET A 57 15.56 21.45 1.75
CA MET A 57 16.45 21.56 0.59
C MET A 57 16.23 20.38 -0.37
N GLU A 58 16.20 19.16 0.15
CA GLU A 58 16.05 17.93 -0.60
C GLU A 58 15.11 16.97 0.14
N LEU A 59 14.45 16.08 -0.60
CA LEU A 59 13.60 15.04 -0.04
C LEU A 59 13.74 13.75 -0.84
N ILE A 60 14.13 12.69 -0.17
CA ILE A 60 14.13 11.34 -0.71
C ILE A 60 13.12 10.50 0.08
N ARG A 61 12.17 9.90 -0.61
CA ARG A 61 11.24 8.95 0.01
C ARG A 61 11.84 7.57 -0.07
N THR A 62 12.23 7.02 1.06
CA THR A 62 12.92 5.72 1.14
C THR A 62 11.97 4.55 1.38
N ARG A 63 10.74 4.80 1.88
CA ARG A 63 9.74 3.75 2.13
C ARG A 63 8.30 4.28 2.06
N VAL A 64 7.38 3.43 1.59
CA VAL A 64 5.92 3.62 1.68
C VAL A 64 5.28 2.28 2.02
N GLY A 65 4.75 2.12 3.25
CA GLY A 65 4.28 0.82 3.72
C GLY A 65 5.41 -0.21 3.68
N ASP A 66 5.20 -1.29 2.96
CA ASP A 66 6.17 -2.38 2.80
C ASP A 66 7.12 -2.19 1.61
N PHE A 67 6.91 -1.14 0.78
CA PHE A 67 7.75 -0.87 -0.39
C PHE A 67 8.97 -0.03 0.00
N LEU A 68 10.17 -0.54 -0.28
CA LEU A 68 11.44 0.15 -0.10
C LEU A 68 11.90 0.78 -1.41
N ILE A 69 12.68 1.87 -1.32
CA ILE A 69 13.26 2.51 -2.51
C ILE A 69 14.21 1.56 -3.25
N ASP A 70 14.92 0.71 -2.52
CA ASP A 70 15.88 -0.25 -3.09
C ASP A 70 15.20 -1.34 -3.94
N ASP A 71 13.91 -1.58 -3.71
CA ASP A 71 13.09 -2.54 -4.47
C ASP A 71 12.40 -1.87 -5.68
N THR A 72 12.62 -0.57 -5.91
CA THR A 72 11.98 0.17 -7.00
C THR A 72 12.82 0.20 -8.26
N LEU A 73 12.15 0.33 -9.40
CA LEU A 73 12.82 0.50 -10.69
C LEU A 73 12.80 1.97 -11.12
N THR A 74 13.89 2.41 -11.72
CA THR A 74 13.93 3.69 -12.44
C THR A 74 13.16 3.62 -13.75
N LEU A 75 12.72 4.77 -14.27
CA LEU A 75 12.02 4.83 -15.56
C LEU A 75 12.86 4.22 -16.71
N ASN A 76 14.19 4.39 -16.68
CA ASN A 76 15.08 3.79 -17.69
C ASN A 76 15.13 2.26 -17.58
N GLN A 77 15.12 1.70 -16.38
CA GLN A 77 15.05 0.25 -16.17
C GLN A 77 13.70 -0.30 -16.63
N ILE A 78 12.59 0.37 -16.31
CA ILE A 78 11.25 -0.01 -16.80
C ILE A 78 11.23 -0.03 -18.33
N ALA A 79 11.73 1.02 -18.98
CA ALA A 79 11.79 1.06 -20.45
C ALA A 79 12.64 -0.10 -21.02
N ALA A 80 13.77 -0.43 -20.40
CA ALA A 80 14.61 -1.54 -20.83
C ALA A 80 13.91 -2.90 -20.67
N TYR A 81 13.22 -3.15 -19.54
CA TYR A 81 12.46 -4.40 -19.33
C TYR A 81 11.26 -4.51 -20.27
N MET A 82 10.56 -3.40 -20.55
CA MET A 82 9.48 -3.38 -21.55
C MET A 82 9.96 -3.79 -22.94
N ILE A 83 11.13 -3.28 -23.40
CA ILE A 83 11.72 -3.63 -24.71
C ILE A 83 12.08 -5.12 -24.76
N LYS A 84 12.56 -5.69 -23.65
CA LYS A 84 12.95 -7.10 -23.57
C LYS A 84 11.77 -8.06 -23.38
N GLY A 85 10.59 -7.55 -23.02
CA GLY A 85 9.43 -8.38 -22.64
C GLY A 85 9.54 -9.03 -21.27
N GLU A 86 10.40 -8.50 -20.38
CA GLU A 86 10.69 -9.03 -19.04
C GLU A 86 9.94 -8.26 -17.94
N MET A 87 9.05 -7.33 -18.28
CA MET A 87 8.40 -6.44 -17.31
C MET A 87 7.49 -7.19 -16.33
N GLU A 88 6.87 -8.30 -16.75
CA GLU A 88 5.95 -9.07 -15.91
C GLU A 88 6.62 -9.62 -14.65
N GLU A 89 7.91 -9.96 -14.71
CA GLU A 89 8.68 -10.46 -13.55
C GLU A 89 8.86 -9.41 -12.44
N HIS A 90 8.67 -8.14 -12.79
CA HIS A 90 8.82 -7.00 -11.89
C HIS A 90 7.49 -6.40 -11.41
N ILE A 91 6.36 -6.96 -11.87
CA ILE A 91 5.03 -6.51 -11.45
C ILE A 91 4.62 -7.27 -10.19
N ILE A 92 4.36 -6.53 -9.13
CA ILE A 92 3.79 -7.08 -7.90
C ILE A 92 2.29 -7.26 -8.10
N SER A 93 1.80 -8.48 -7.98
CA SER A 93 0.39 -8.78 -8.14
C SER A 93 -0.46 -8.13 -7.02
N ILE A 94 -1.67 -7.71 -7.37
CA ILE A 94 -2.55 -7.00 -6.43
C ILE A 94 -2.90 -7.88 -5.23
N ASP A 95 -3.12 -9.17 -5.44
CA ASP A 95 -3.47 -10.13 -4.39
C ASP A 95 -2.35 -10.34 -3.37
N SER A 96 -1.09 -10.21 -3.78
CA SER A 96 0.07 -10.29 -2.88
C SER A 96 0.11 -9.16 -1.85
N MET A 97 -0.62 -8.08 -2.08
CA MET A 97 -0.76 -6.96 -1.13
C MET A 97 -1.64 -7.28 0.08
N PHE A 98 -2.31 -8.43 0.06
CA PHE A 98 -3.19 -8.89 1.13
C PHE A 98 -2.74 -10.24 1.72
N PRO A 99 -1.48 -10.38 2.17
CA PRO A 99 -0.93 -11.68 2.59
C PRO A 99 -1.64 -12.27 3.82
N SER A 100 -2.22 -11.41 4.66
CA SER A 100 -2.96 -11.80 5.87
C SER A 100 -4.36 -12.35 5.60
N TYR A 101 -4.89 -12.17 4.38
CA TYR A 101 -6.23 -12.69 4.04
C TYR A 101 -6.11 -14.07 3.43
N THR A 102 -6.85 -15.01 3.96
CA THR A 102 -6.90 -16.39 3.46
C THR A 102 -7.41 -16.41 2.02
N ARG A 103 -6.78 -17.23 1.19
CA ARG A 103 -7.18 -17.45 -0.20
C ARG A 103 -8.34 -18.43 -0.26
N LEU A 104 -9.38 -18.09 -1.03
CA LEU A 104 -10.49 -18.98 -1.36
C LEU A 104 -10.75 -18.99 -2.87
N THR A 105 -11.11 -20.16 -3.39
CA THR A 105 -11.47 -20.33 -4.82
C THR A 105 -12.96 -20.61 -4.92
N VAL A 106 -13.61 -19.97 -5.88
CA VAL A 106 -15.04 -20.12 -6.16
C VAL A 106 -15.25 -21.17 -7.25
N ASP A 107 -16.25 -22.01 -7.08
CA ASP A 107 -16.66 -22.99 -8.09
C ASP A 107 -17.13 -22.29 -9.37
N GLU A 108 -16.90 -22.91 -10.54
CA GLU A 108 -17.22 -22.36 -11.87
C GLU A 108 -18.69 -21.96 -11.99
N ALA A 109 -19.60 -22.70 -11.38
CA ALA A 109 -21.03 -22.42 -11.40
C ALA A 109 -21.39 -21.05 -10.80
N TYR A 110 -20.54 -20.51 -9.93
CA TYR A 110 -20.73 -19.23 -9.26
C TYR A 110 -19.89 -18.09 -9.83
N ASN A 111 -19.03 -18.33 -10.84
CA ASN A 111 -18.20 -17.29 -11.46
C ASN A 111 -19.02 -16.08 -11.94
N LYS A 112 -20.22 -16.32 -12.51
CA LYS A 112 -21.10 -15.23 -12.94
C LYS A 112 -21.55 -14.33 -11.79
N LEU A 113 -21.85 -14.89 -10.62
CA LEU A 113 -22.19 -14.11 -9.43
C LEU A 113 -20.97 -13.34 -8.93
N LEU A 114 -19.80 -13.99 -8.93
CA LEU A 114 -18.53 -13.43 -8.51
C LEU A 114 -18.15 -12.20 -9.37
N TYR A 115 -18.17 -12.30 -10.69
CA TYR A 115 -17.80 -11.20 -11.60
C TYR A 115 -18.75 -10.01 -11.54
N ASN A 116 -20.00 -10.22 -11.12
CA ASN A 116 -20.95 -9.14 -10.90
C ASN A 116 -20.90 -8.54 -9.48
N GLY A 117 -19.97 -8.99 -8.63
CA GLY A 117 -19.82 -8.50 -7.27
C GLY A 117 -20.99 -8.87 -6.34
N ASN A 118 -21.74 -9.90 -6.69
CA ASN A 118 -22.85 -10.37 -5.87
C ASN A 118 -22.34 -11.09 -4.61
N LYS A 119 -23.22 -11.23 -3.63
CA LYS A 119 -22.98 -12.09 -2.48
C LYS A 119 -22.83 -13.53 -2.93
N LEU A 120 -21.88 -14.24 -2.32
CA LEU A 120 -21.65 -15.65 -2.60
C LEU A 120 -22.11 -16.48 -1.38
N PRO A 121 -22.90 -17.55 -1.59
CA PRO A 121 -23.25 -18.46 -0.53
C PRO A 121 -22.03 -19.30 -0.12
N LEU A 122 -22.12 -19.99 1.02
CA LEU A 122 -21.03 -20.79 1.55
C LEU A 122 -20.58 -21.91 0.59
N GLU A 123 -21.55 -22.54 -0.06
CA GLU A 123 -21.34 -23.63 -1.03
C GLU A 123 -20.65 -23.16 -2.34
N ALA A 124 -20.51 -21.86 -2.55
CA ALA A 124 -19.78 -21.33 -3.71
C ALA A 124 -18.27 -21.52 -3.61
N VAL A 125 -17.75 -21.78 -2.42
CA VAL A 125 -16.31 -21.89 -2.16
C VAL A 125 -15.88 -23.36 -2.09
N VAL A 126 -14.83 -23.69 -2.81
CA VAL A 126 -14.33 -25.08 -2.98
C VAL A 126 -13.41 -25.55 -1.82
N ASN A 127 -13.05 -24.68 -0.90
CA ASN A 127 -12.12 -25.01 0.18
C ASN A 127 -12.82 -25.78 1.31
N GLU A 128 -12.57 -27.09 1.40
CA GLU A 128 -13.30 -28.04 2.28
C GLU A 128 -12.96 -27.94 3.79
N ASP A 129 -11.85 -27.31 4.18
CA ASP A 129 -11.32 -27.38 5.56
C ASP A 129 -11.18 -26.02 6.28
N CYS A 130 -11.93 -25.00 5.88
CA CYS A 130 -11.83 -23.67 6.51
C CYS A 130 -12.99 -23.41 7.47
N GLU A 131 -12.69 -23.11 8.73
CA GLU A 131 -13.63 -22.45 9.61
C GLU A 131 -13.69 -20.95 9.24
N PHE A 132 -14.89 -20.40 9.03
CA PHE A 132 -15.10 -19.02 8.69
C PHE A 132 -15.57 -18.24 9.92
N LEU A 133 -14.78 -17.25 10.31
CA LEU A 133 -15.15 -16.35 11.40
C LEU A 133 -15.95 -15.16 10.84
N ASP A 134 -17.00 -14.75 11.55
CA ASP A 134 -17.78 -13.58 11.15
C ASP A 134 -16.88 -12.33 11.09
N MET A 135 -17.08 -11.50 10.06
CA MET A 135 -16.24 -10.33 9.73
C MET A 135 -14.81 -10.63 9.23
N GLU A 136 -14.42 -11.88 9.06
CA GLU A 136 -13.14 -12.25 8.47
C GLU A 136 -13.09 -11.91 6.97
N LYS A 137 -11.90 -11.51 6.47
CA LYS A 137 -11.69 -11.12 5.08
C LYS A 137 -10.89 -12.16 4.32
N PHE A 138 -11.27 -12.35 3.06
CA PHE A 138 -10.72 -13.37 2.19
C PHE A 138 -10.36 -12.78 0.82
N ARG A 139 -9.30 -13.31 0.22
CA ARG A 139 -8.96 -13.11 -1.19
C ARG A 139 -9.73 -14.15 -2.00
N ILE A 140 -10.63 -13.69 -2.86
CA ILE A 140 -11.46 -14.57 -3.68
C ILE A 140 -10.91 -14.65 -5.10
N TYR A 141 -10.77 -15.88 -5.56
CA TYR A 141 -10.34 -16.25 -6.92
C TYR A 141 -11.46 -17.01 -7.62
N ASP A 142 -11.53 -16.85 -8.93
CA ASP A 142 -12.42 -17.66 -9.76
C ASP A 142 -11.87 -19.09 -9.94
N SER A 143 -12.64 -19.94 -10.63
CA SER A 143 -12.23 -21.32 -10.94
C SER A 143 -11.01 -21.40 -11.87
N GLY A 144 -10.70 -20.33 -12.61
CA GLY A 144 -9.53 -20.20 -13.48
C GLY A 144 -8.29 -19.64 -12.77
N ASN A 145 -8.35 -19.46 -11.43
CA ASN A 145 -7.25 -18.92 -10.62
C ASN A 145 -6.98 -17.42 -10.80
N THR A 146 -7.95 -16.65 -11.31
CA THR A 146 -7.86 -15.19 -11.41
C THR A 146 -8.31 -14.54 -10.11
N PHE A 147 -7.52 -13.63 -9.58
CA PHE A 147 -7.90 -12.85 -8.41
C PHE A 147 -9.01 -11.88 -8.76
N VAL A 148 -10.15 -11.98 -8.08
CA VAL A 148 -11.33 -11.16 -8.37
C VAL A 148 -11.52 -10.05 -7.35
N GLY A 149 -11.30 -10.33 -6.06
CA GLY A 149 -11.51 -9.29 -5.06
C GLY A 149 -11.35 -9.75 -3.63
N ILE A 150 -11.62 -8.82 -2.73
CA ILE A 150 -11.69 -9.04 -1.29
C ILE A 150 -13.16 -9.13 -0.90
N TYR A 151 -13.50 -10.21 -0.22
CA TYR A 151 -14.81 -10.46 0.34
C TYR A 151 -14.70 -10.61 1.85
N GLN A 152 -15.77 -10.25 2.54
CA GLN A 152 -15.90 -10.42 3.98
C GLN A 152 -16.99 -11.44 4.26
N TYR A 153 -16.71 -12.39 5.17
CA TYR A 153 -17.71 -13.35 5.61
C TYR A 153 -18.65 -12.71 6.62
N ILE A 154 -19.95 -12.68 6.32
CA ILE A 154 -20.97 -12.06 7.16
C ILE A 154 -22.21 -12.93 7.16
N ALA A 155 -22.62 -13.39 8.33
CA ALA A 155 -23.87 -14.14 8.55
C ALA A 155 -24.06 -15.30 7.54
N GLY A 156 -23.03 -16.10 7.31
CA GLY A 156 -23.11 -17.29 6.44
C GLY A 156 -22.92 -17.02 4.94
N GLN A 157 -22.53 -15.81 4.55
CA GLN A 157 -22.32 -15.44 3.14
C GLN A 157 -21.05 -14.61 2.98
N PHE A 158 -20.43 -14.67 1.80
CA PHE A 158 -19.32 -13.78 1.44
C PHE A 158 -19.88 -12.53 0.75
N VAL A 159 -19.58 -11.36 1.29
CA VAL A 159 -20.03 -10.06 0.82
C VAL A 159 -18.85 -9.31 0.25
N LEU A 160 -18.96 -8.78 -0.97
CA LEU A 160 -17.92 -8.03 -1.63
C LEU A 160 -17.54 -6.78 -0.82
N GLU A 161 -16.25 -6.62 -0.50
CA GLU A 161 -15.69 -5.39 0.06
C GLU A 161 -14.99 -4.56 -1.02
N LYS A 162 -14.18 -5.21 -1.86
CA LYS A 162 -13.45 -4.53 -2.94
C LYS A 162 -13.22 -5.46 -4.13
N MET A 163 -13.67 -5.04 -5.30
CA MET A 163 -13.40 -5.70 -6.57
C MET A 163 -12.12 -5.17 -7.22
N PHE A 164 -11.35 -6.08 -7.81
CA PHE A 164 -10.14 -5.81 -8.59
C PHE A 164 -10.20 -6.41 -10.00
N TYR A 165 -11.24 -7.18 -10.31
CA TYR A 165 -11.48 -7.74 -11.62
C TYR A 165 -12.06 -6.67 -12.54
N GLU A 166 -11.48 -6.51 -13.73
CA GLU A 166 -11.86 -5.50 -14.73
C GLU A 166 -12.43 -6.15 -16.00
N GLY A 167 -12.98 -7.35 -15.96
CA GLY A 167 -13.76 -7.96 -17.05
C GLY A 167 -12.96 -8.27 -18.32
#